data_93470db39cf492cae1e6d4ba9877866c
#
_entry.id   93470db39cf492cae1e6d4ba9877866c
#
_cell.length_a   1.000
_cell.length_b   1.000
_cell.length_c   1.000
_cell.angle_alpha   90.00
_cell.angle_beta   90.00
_cell.angle_gamma   90.00
#
_symmetry.space_group_name_H-M   'P 1'
#
loop_
_entity.id
_entity.type
_entity.pdbx_description
1 polymer ?
#
loop_
_entity_poly.entity_id
_entity_poly.type
_entity_poly.pdbx_seq_one_letter_code
_entity_poly.pdbx_strand_id
1 'polypeptide(L)' 'MEIRARDNERELLLELSGEIDHHGARNALKEVEMAIDAALPRLLTLDFSGVTFMDSSGIALI' A
#
# COMPACT_ATOMS: atom_id res chain seq x y z
N MET A 1 0.17 -3.46 -10.56
CA MET A 1 0.07 -2.48 -9.46
C MET A 1 1.46 -2.07 -9.02
N GLU A 2 1.60 -0.83 -8.65
CA GLU A 2 2.85 -0.25 -8.14
C GLU A 2 2.65 0.32 -6.75
N ILE A 3 3.67 0.21 -5.92
CA ILE A 3 3.69 0.82 -4.60
C ILE A 3 4.97 1.63 -4.46
N ARG A 4 4.82 2.91 -4.11
CA ARG A 4 5.93 3.78 -3.79
C ARG A 4 5.88 4.12 -2.32
N ALA A 5 7.02 3.99 -1.64
CA ALA A 5 7.12 4.27 -0.23
C ALA A 5 7.94 5.53 0.01
N ARG A 6 7.42 6.41 0.86
CA ARG A 6 8.14 7.60 1.33
C ARG A 6 8.15 7.58 2.84
N ASP A 7 9.34 7.61 3.40
CA ASP A 7 9.52 7.60 4.85
C ASP A 7 10.17 8.92 5.27
N ASN A 8 9.49 9.65 6.14
CA ASN A 8 9.96 10.95 6.62
C ASN A 8 9.63 11.08 8.11
N GLU A 9 10.67 11.12 8.94
CA GLU A 9 10.53 11.28 10.38
C GLU A 9 9.52 10.31 11.00
N ARG A 10 9.59 9.03 10.62
CA ARG A 10 8.70 7.96 11.07
C ARG A 10 7.24 8.15 10.63
N GLU A 11 7.02 8.95 9.61
CA GLU A 11 5.75 9.01 8.91
C GLU A 11 5.92 8.30 7.58
N LEU A 12 5.22 7.19 7.40
CA LEU A 12 5.31 6.38 6.19
C LEU A 12 4.11 6.64 5.30
N LEU A 13 4.38 7.10 4.08
CA LEU A 13 3.38 7.25 3.04
C LEU A 13 3.59 6.16 2.00
N LEU A 14 2.55 5.37 1.76
CA LEU A 14 2.54 4.36 0.71
C LEU A 14 1.56 4.81 -0.38
N GLU A 15 2.10 5.09 -1.56
CA GLU A 15 1.32 5.49 -2.73
C GLU A 15 1.10 4.27 -3.61
N LEU A 16 -0.15 3.84 -3.73
CA LEU A 16 -0.52 2.71 -4.56
C LEU A 16 -1.09 3.20 -5.88
N SER A 17 -0.79 2.50 -6.97
CA SER A 17 -1.29 2.86 -8.30
C SER A 17 -1.52 1.62 -9.16
N GLY A 18 -2.39 1.76 -10.17
CA GLY A 18 -2.73 0.71 -11.10
C GLY A 18 -3.96 -0.07 -10.70
N GLU A 19 -4.05 -1.31 -11.15
CA GLU A 19 -5.18 -2.19 -10.87
C GLU A 19 -4.89 -3.09 -9.68
N ILE A 20 -5.82 -3.16 -8.73
CA ILE A 20 -5.72 -4.03 -7.57
C ILE A 20 -6.74 -5.17 -7.72
N ASP A 21 -6.33 -6.25 -8.36
CA ASP A 21 -7.10 -7.47 -8.45
C ASP A 21 -6.72 -8.44 -7.31
N HIS A 22 -7.22 -9.67 -7.37
CA HIS A 22 -6.97 -10.66 -6.32
C HIS A 22 -5.47 -10.92 -6.10
N HIS A 23 -4.71 -11.09 -7.19
CA HIS A 23 -3.26 -11.29 -7.10
C HIS A 23 -2.54 -10.04 -6.64
N GLY A 24 -2.93 -8.90 -7.18
CA GLY A 24 -2.35 -7.62 -6.82
C GLY A 24 -2.56 -7.30 -5.35
N ALA A 25 -3.75 -7.59 -4.82
CA ALA A 25 -4.06 -7.34 -3.41
C ALA A 25 -3.17 -8.17 -2.47
N ARG A 26 -2.92 -9.43 -2.80
CA ARG A 26 -2.04 -10.29 -1.96
C ARG A 26 -0.60 -9.79 -1.97
N ASN A 27 -0.09 -9.43 -3.13
CA ASN A 27 1.26 -8.89 -3.26
C ASN A 27 1.38 -7.52 -2.58
N ALA A 28 0.36 -6.68 -2.72
CA ALA A 28 0.33 -5.37 -2.08
C ALA A 28 0.36 -5.51 -0.55
N LEU A 29 -0.41 -6.43 0.00
CA LEU A 29 -0.43 -6.64 1.44
C LEU A 29 0.95 -7.03 1.97
N LYS A 30 1.65 -7.92 1.27
CA LYS A 30 3.01 -8.33 1.64
C LYS A 30 3.98 -7.15 1.60
N GLU A 31 3.93 -6.34 0.53
CA GLU A 31 4.81 -5.19 0.41
C GLU A 31 4.52 -4.13 1.47
N VAL A 32 3.24 -3.91 1.79
CA VAL A 32 2.85 -2.99 2.86
C VAL A 32 3.39 -3.48 4.20
N GLU A 33 3.21 -4.75 4.51
CA GLU A 33 3.71 -5.33 5.75
C GLU A 33 5.23 -5.21 5.87
N MET A 34 5.95 -5.49 4.78
CA MET A 34 7.42 -5.37 4.76
C MET A 34 7.86 -3.93 4.96
N ALA A 35 7.17 -2.97 4.35
CA ALA A 35 7.49 -1.56 4.51
C ALA A 35 7.25 -1.10 5.94
N ILE A 36 6.16 -1.52 6.56
CA ILE A 36 5.85 -1.20 7.95
C ILE A 36 6.90 -1.78 8.88
N ASP A 37 7.28 -3.04 8.68
CA ASP A 37 8.27 -3.70 9.52
C ASP A 37 9.65 -3.04 9.40
N ALA A 38 10.01 -2.56 8.22
CA ALA A 38 11.29 -1.90 7.99
C ALA A 38 11.32 -0.48 8.57
N ALA A 39 10.23 0.27 8.42
CA ALA A 39 10.18 1.68 8.81
C ALA A 39 9.75 1.90 10.25
N LEU A 40 8.96 1.01 10.83
CA LEU A 40 8.35 1.14 12.16
C LEU A 40 7.74 2.53 12.35
N PRO A 41 6.78 2.92 11.50
CA PRO A 41 6.28 4.28 11.47
C PRO A 41 5.36 4.59 12.65
N ARG A 42 5.37 5.86 13.09
CA ARG A 42 4.37 6.38 14.01
C ARG A 42 3.03 6.61 13.34
N LEU A 43 3.09 6.99 12.06
CA LEU A 43 1.91 7.30 11.25
C LEU A 43 2.05 6.61 9.91
N LEU A 44 1.03 5.87 9.53
CA LEU A 44 0.94 5.22 8.22
C LEU A 44 -0.18 5.86 7.42
N THR A 45 0.14 6.32 6.22
CA THR A 45 -0.84 6.83 5.26
C THR A 45 -0.82 5.97 4.02
N LEU A 46 -2.00 5.51 3.60
CA LEU A 46 -2.17 4.77 2.35
C LEU A 46 -2.87 5.69 1.36
N ASP A 47 -2.21 5.97 0.25
CA ASP A 47 -2.75 6.82 -0.82
C ASP A 47 -3.16 5.95 -2.00
N PHE A 48 -4.46 5.91 -2.28
CA PHE A 48 -5.04 5.14 -3.37
C PHE A 48 -5.40 5.99 -4.59
N SER A 49 -4.97 7.26 -4.62
CA SER A 49 -5.37 8.18 -5.69
C SER A 49 -4.92 7.71 -7.08
N GLY A 50 -3.86 6.91 -7.16
CA GLY A 50 -3.39 6.34 -8.42
C GLY A 50 -4.03 5.01 -8.80
N VAL A 51 -4.92 4.48 -7.98
CA VAL A 51 -5.58 3.20 -8.24
C VAL A 51 -6.70 3.41 -9.26
N THR A 52 -6.65 2.65 -10.36
CA THR A 52 -7.63 2.77 -11.45
C THR A 52 -8.73 1.72 -11.37
N PHE A 53 -8.48 0.62 -10.66
CA PHE A 53 -9.46 -0.45 -10.47
C PHE A 53 -9.19 -1.17 -9.15
N MET A 54 -10.25 -1.50 -8.44
CA MET A 54 -10.14 -2.27 -7.18
C MET A 54 -11.35 -3.19 -7.07
N ASP A 55 -11.11 -4.49 -6.97
CA ASP A 55 -12.18 -5.46 -6.69
C ASP A 55 -12.37 -5.64 -5.17
N SER A 56 -13.24 -6.57 -4.78
CA SER A 56 -13.52 -6.82 -3.37
C SER A 56 -12.30 -7.29 -2.58
N SER A 57 -11.33 -7.94 -3.25
CA SER A 57 -10.08 -8.35 -2.60
C SER A 57 -9.21 -7.15 -2.25
N GLY A 58 -9.23 -6.10 -3.09
CA GLY A 58 -8.51 -4.86 -2.81
C GLY A 58 -9.05 -4.13 -1.59
N ILE A 59 -10.36 -4.19 -1.37
CA ILE A 59 -11.00 -3.55 -0.21
C ILE A 59 -10.44 -4.14 1.10
N ALA A 60 -10.06 -5.40 1.10
CA ALA A 60 -9.49 -6.05 2.28
C ALA A 60 -8.15 -5.47 2.72
N LEU A 61 -7.47 -4.68 1.86
CA LEU A 61 -6.25 -3.97 2.24
C LEU A 61 -6.52 -2.84 3.24
N ILE A 62 -7.72 -2.34 3.23
CA ILE A 62 -8.09 -1.22 4.10
C ILE A 62 -8.53 -1.75 5.44
#